data_34443b34e558b02d497b45dc535e9320
#
_entry.id   34443b34e558b02d497b45dc535e9320
#
_cell.length_a   1.000
_cell.length_b   1.000
_cell.length_c   1.000
_cell.angle_alpha   90.00
_cell.angle_beta   90.00
_cell.angle_gamma   90.00
#
_symmetry.space_group_name_H-M   'P 1'
#
loop_
_entity.id
_entity.type
_entity.pdbx_description
1 polymer ?
#
loop_
_entity_poly.entity_id
_entity_poly.type
_entity_poly.pdbx_seq_one_letter_code
_entity_poly.pdbx_strand_id
1 'polypeptide(L)'
;MTEQDGEREEEHYFTADPSVPFKRQPVEVEVWDRRLPLVTGSGVFARGRLDIGTAILFRETPPPAPDVASVLDLGCGYGVIGLAVATVSPTTRVTAVDVNERALLLARENAAALGVADRFTAALPGEVDEAATYDEIWSNPPIRIGKPALHELLLTWLPRLAPGGRAVMVVGKNLGADSLQRWLGEQGFPTRRLASAKGFRVLESRRA
;
A
#
# COMPACT_ATOMS: atom_id res chain seq x y z
N MET A 1 -26.33 -1.83 -15.76
CA MET A 1 -25.12 -2.29 -15.03
C MET A 1 -25.59 -2.56 -13.63
N THR A 2 -25.79 -3.83 -13.29
CA THR A 2 -26.39 -4.26 -12.01
C THR A 2 -25.29 -4.36 -10.94
N GLU A 3 -25.64 -4.24 -9.67
CA GLU A 3 -24.72 -4.40 -8.52
C GLU A 3 -23.85 -5.68 -8.62
N GLN A 4 -24.37 -6.74 -9.23
CA GLN A 4 -23.66 -8.01 -9.45
C GLN A 4 -22.46 -7.90 -10.42
N ASP A 5 -22.45 -6.94 -11.34
CA ASP A 5 -21.31 -6.75 -12.25
C ASP A 5 -20.17 -5.99 -11.52
N GLY A 6 -20.51 -5.11 -10.59
CA GLY A 6 -19.56 -4.42 -9.71
C GLY A 6 -18.85 -5.37 -8.73
N GLU A 7 -19.60 -6.28 -8.11
CA GLU A 7 -19.03 -7.27 -7.18
C GLU A 7 -18.09 -8.27 -7.87
N ARG A 8 -18.42 -8.74 -9.08
CA ARG A 8 -17.54 -9.62 -9.86
C ARG A 8 -16.24 -8.95 -10.32
N GLU A 9 -16.29 -7.66 -10.68
CA GLU A 9 -15.05 -6.94 -11.02
C GLU A 9 -14.15 -6.73 -9.80
N GLU A 10 -14.72 -6.55 -8.61
CA GLU A 10 -13.98 -6.30 -7.38
C GLU A 10 -13.29 -7.56 -6.81
N GLU A 11 -13.89 -8.75 -6.92
CA GLU A 11 -13.25 -10.02 -6.53
C GLU A 11 -11.94 -10.28 -7.30
N HIS A 12 -11.83 -9.82 -8.54
CA HIS A 12 -10.66 -10.04 -9.39
C HIS A 12 -9.41 -9.25 -8.99
N TYR A 13 -9.53 -8.18 -8.18
CA TYR A 13 -8.35 -7.37 -7.80
C TYR A 13 -7.52 -7.97 -6.67
N PHE A 14 -8.13 -8.79 -5.84
CA PHE A 14 -7.49 -9.42 -4.67
C PHE A 14 -7.23 -10.92 -4.89
N THR A 15 -7.27 -11.39 -6.13
CA THR A 15 -6.94 -12.77 -6.50
C THR A 15 -5.54 -12.85 -7.09
N ALA A 16 -4.86 -13.97 -6.85
CA ALA A 16 -3.51 -14.22 -7.36
C ALA A 16 -3.44 -14.19 -8.90
N ASP A 17 -4.48 -14.68 -9.59
CA ASP A 17 -4.55 -14.72 -11.06
C ASP A 17 -5.92 -14.23 -11.56
N PRO A 18 -6.06 -12.94 -11.93
CA PRO A 18 -7.30 -12.40 -12.50
C PRO A 18 -7.58 -13.00 -13.89
N SER A 19 -8.81 -13.45 -14.13
CA SER A 19 -9.24 -14.07 -15.40
C SER A 19 -9.40 -13.11 -16.58
N VAL A 20 -9.32 -11.78 -16.34
CA VAL A 20 -9.48 -10.75 -17.39
C VAL A 20 -8.21 -10.59 -18.24
N PRO A 21 -8.33 -10.28 -19.56
CA PRO A 21 -7.17 -9.99 -20.39
C PRO A 21 -6.32 -8.83 -19.83
N PHE A 22 -5.01 -9.04 -19.77
CA PHE A 22 -4.09 -8.04 -19.21
C PHE A 22 -3.84 -6.89 -20.18
N LYS A 23 -4.42 -5.72 -19.90
CA LYS A 23 -4.22 -4.48 -20.67
C LYS A 23 -3.52 -3.44 -19.80
N ARG A 24 -2.34 -3.02 -20.22
CA ARG A 24 -1.59 -1.94 -19.58
C ARG A 24 -2.20 -0.58 -19.90
N GLN A 25 -2.17 0.33 -18.92
CA GLN A 25 -2.65 1.71 -19.05
C GLN A 25 -1.66 2.66 -18.38
N PRO A 26 -1.22 3.73 -19.04
CA PRO A 26 -0.39 4.73 -18.41
C PRO A 26 -1.21 5.50 -17.36
N VAL A 27 -0.55 5.88 -16.29
CA VAL A 27 -1.08 6.75 -15.25
C VAL A 27 0.02 7.70 -14.78
N GLU A 28 -0.27 8.98 -14.73
CA GLU A 28 0.63 9.99 -14.16
C GLU A 28 0.21 10.28 -12.73
N VAL A 29 1.17 10.17 -11.81
CA VAL A 29 0.95 10.40 -10.37
C VAL A 29 1.80 11.59 -9.92
N GLU A 30 1.15 12.59 -9.34
CA GLU A 30 1.84 13.71 -8.68
C GLU A 30 1.86 13.46 -7.17
N VAL A 31 3.07 13.44 -6.59
CA VAL A 31 3.29 13.20 -5.17
C VAL A 31 4.58 13.86 -4.69
N TRP A 32 4.53 14.61 -3.57
CA TRP A 32 5.68 15.26 -2.93
C TRP A 32 6.57 16.02 -3.94
N ASP A 33 5.95 16.86 -4.78
CA ASP A 33 6.59 17.66 -5.85
C ASP A 33 7.31 16.82 -6.93
N ARG A 34 6.93 15.55 -7.08
CA ARG A 34 7.41 14.65 -8.13
C ARG A 34 6.28 14.23 -9.05
N ARG A 35 6.63 14.02 -10.31
CA ARG A 35 5.77 13.36 -11.30
C ARG A 35 6.31 11.97 -11.58
N LEU A 36 5.46 10.98 -11.40
CA LEU A 36 5.78 9.57 -11.62
C LEU A 36 4.96 9.06 -12.81
N PRO A 37 5.56 8.89 -13.99
CA PRO A 37 4.93 8.21 -15.10
C PRO A 37 4.91 6.70 -14.81
N LEU A 38 3.75 6.17 -14.45
CA LEU A 38 3.58 4.78 -14.07
C LEU A 38 2.68 4.05 -15.07
N VAL A 39 2.69 2.73 -15.00
CA VAL A 39 1.78 1.85 -15.74
C VAL A 39 0.97 1.05 -14.73
N THR A 40 -0.35 1.05 -14.92
CA THR A 40 -1.29 0.15 -14.24
C THR A 40 -1.91 -0.81 -15.25
N GLY A 41 -2.82 -1.69 -14.83
CA GLY A 41 -3.42 -2.64 -15.74
C GLY A 41 -4.75 -3.22 -15.29
N SER A 42 -5.42 -3.92 -16.22
CA SER A 42 -6.64 -4.66 -15.89
C SER A 42 -6.34 -5.79 -14.90
N GLY A 43 -7.24 -5.98 -13.93
CA GLY A 43 -7.03 -6.94 -12.83
C GLY A 43 -6.12 -6.41 -11.72
N VAL A 44 -5.77 -5.11 -11.73
CA VAL A 44 -5.01 -4.44 -10.68
C VAL A 44 -5.82 -3.25 -10.16
N PHE A 45 -5.74 -2.99 -8.85
CA PHE A 45 -6.47 -1.91 -8.20
C PHE A 45 -6.13 -0.52 -8.79
N ALA A 46 -7.11 0.40 -8.84
CA ALA A 46 -6.99 1.78 -9.31
C ALA A 46 -6.59 1.93 -10.79
N ARG A 47 -7.39 1.40 -11.71
CA ARG A 47 -7.19 1.54 -13.17
C ARG A 47 -7.13 3.01 -13.61
N GLY A 48 -6.04 3.39 -14.29
CA GLY A 48 -5.93 4.63 -15.06
C GLY A 48 -5.95 5.93 -14.27
N ARG A 49 -5.94 5.87 -12.96
CA ARG A 49 -5.84 7.05 -12.07
C ARG A 49 -5.31 6.66 -10.69
N LEU A 50 -4.75 7.63 -9.98
CA LEU A 50 -4.42 7.46 -8.58
C LEU A 50 -5.69 7.25 -7.74
N ASP A 51 -5.69 6.22 -6.88
CA ASP A 51 -6.78 6.02 -5.92
C ASP A 51 -6.94 7.20 -4.97
N ILE A 52 -8.18 7.53 -4.63
CA ILE A 52 -8.50 8.70 -3.77
C ILE A 52 -7.89 8.54 -2.38
N GLY A 53 -7.92 7.34 -1.80
CA GLY A 53 -7.30 7.06 -0.50
C GLY A 53 -5.79 7.28 -0.54
N THR A 54 -5.12 6.72 -1.55
CA THR A 54 -3.68 6.91 -1.75
C THR A 54 -3.30 8.37 -2.00
N ALA A 55 -4.11 9.12 -2.77
CA ALA A 55 -3.89 10.56 -2.96
C ALA A 55 -4.01 11.34 -1.63
N ILE A 56 -4.94 10.95 -0.75
CA ILE A 56 -5.09 11.54 0.58
C ILE A 56 -3.89 11.16 1.47
N LEU A 57 -3.44 9.90 1.44
CA LEU A 57 -2.26 9.46 2.17
C LEU A 57 -1.05 10.35 1.85
N PHE A 58 -0.74 10.54 0.59
CA PHE A 58 0.37 11.39 0.16
C PHE A 58 0.23 12.86 0.54
N ARG A 59 -0.98 13.40 0.42
CA ARG A 59 -1.23 14.80 0.76
C ARG A 59 -1.12 15.08 2.26
N GLU A 60 -1.59 14.15 3.08
CA GLU A 60 -1.69 14.34 4.54
C GLU A 60 -0.46 13.80 5.29
N THR A 61 0.48 13.16 4.57
CA THR A 61 1.69 12.59 5.18
C THR A 61 2.91 13.04 4.39
N PRO A 62 3.91 13.65 5.03
CA PRO A 62 5.18 13.93 4.37
C PRO A 62 5.89 12.62 3.98
N PRO A 63 6.85 12.69 3.05
CA PRO A 63 7.69 11.53 2.75
C PRO A 63 8.41 11.02 4.00
N PRO A 64 8.92 9.76 3.98
CA PRO A 64 9.78 9.25 5.04
C PRO A 64 10.93 10.19 5.35
N ALA A 65 11.33 10.26 6.62
CA ALA A 65 12.48 11.06 7.01
C ALA A 65 13.80 10.51 6.40
N PRO A 66 14.84 11.33 6.24
CA PRO A 66 16.09 10.90 5.56
C PRO A 66 16.83 9.74 6.23
N ASP A 67 16.58 9.49 7.51
CA ASP A 67 17.14 8.40 8.31
C ASP A 67 16.36 7.07 8.22
N VAL A 68 15.23 7.06 7.53
CA VAL A 68 14.45 5.84 7.28
C VAL A 68 15.17 4.99 6.23
N ALA A 69 15.70 3.86 6.65
CA ALA A 69 16.48 2.96 5.81
C ALA A 69 15.62 1.91 5.07
N SER A 70 14.50 1.51 5.66
CA SER A 70 13.66 0.42 5.15
C SER A 70 12.17 0.73 5.23
N VAL A 71 11.47 0.50 4.13
CA VAL A 71 10.00 0.71 4.01
C VAL A 71 9.34 -0.51 3.41
N LEU A 72 8.22 -0.93 4.00
CA LEU A 72 7.30 -1.89 3.42
C LEU A 72 6.09 -1.16 2.81
N ASP A 73 5.80 -1.39 1.54
CA ASP A 73 4.54 -1.05 0.87
C ASP A 73 3.61 -2.27 0.91
N LEU A 74 2.67 -2.29 1.85
CA LEU A 74 1.80 -3.43 2.12
C LEU A 74 0.49 -3.35 1.32
N GLY A 75 0.26 -4.33 0.44
CA GLY A 75 -0.81 -4.30 -0.55
C GLY A 75 -0.50 -3.29 -1.65
N CYS A 76 0.69 -3.42 -2.24
CA CYS A 76 1.30 -2.38 -3.05
C CYS A 76 0.59 -2.09 -4.38
N GLY A 77 -0.24 -3.03 -4.87
CA GLY A 77 -0.79 -2.91 -6.21
C GLY A 77 0.32 -2.75 -7.26
N TYR A 78 0.19 -1.78 -8.16
CA TYR A 78 1.23 -1.48 -9.16
C TYR A 78 2.44 -0.70 -8.59
N GLY A 79 2.57 -0.65 -7.25
CA GLY A 79 3.73 -0.14 -6.54
C GLY A 79 3.73 1.35 -6.22
N VAL A 80 2.60 2.05 -6.36
CA VAL A 80 2.56 3.52 -6.34
C VAL A 80 3.14 4.14 -5.06
N ILE A 81 2.85 3.57 -3.87
CA ILE A 81 3.35 4.11 -2.60
C ILE A 81 4.85 3.87 -2.47
N GLY A 82 5.28 2.63 -2.62
CA GLY A 82 6.69 2.27 -2.51
C GLY A 82 7.58 2.95 -3.55
N LEU A 83 7.10 3.11 -4.79
CA LEU A 83 7.81 3.81 -5.86
C LEU A 83 7.95 5.31 -5.56
N ALA A 84 6.91 5.94 -5.01
CA ALA A 84 6.99 7.32 -4.57
C ALA A 84 8.07 7.49 -3.49
N VAL A 85 8.08 6.61 -2.48
CA VAL A 85 9.12 6.59 -1.44
C VAL A 85 10.51 6.41 -2.06
N ALA A 86 10.72 5.39 -2.90
CA ALA A 86 12.01 5.12 -3.52
C ALA A 86 12.52 6.29 -4.38
N THR A 87 11.60 7.06 -4.99
CA THR A 87 11.98 8.21 -5.83
C THR A 87 12.42 9.42 -5.01
N VAL A 88 11.83 9.67 -3.84
CA VAL A 88 12.17 10.82 -3.00
C VAL A 88 13.26 10.52 -1.97
N SER A 89 13.47 9.25 -1.62
CA SER A 89 14.42 8.80 -0.60
C SER A 89 15.47 7.87 -1.22
N PRO A 90 16.58 8.41 -1.74
CA PRO A 90 17.55 7.64 -2.55
C PRO A 90 18.29 6.56 -1.75
N THR A 91 18.32 6.63 -0.44
CA THR A 91 18.97 5.67 0.46
C THR A 91 18.02 4.61 1.02
N THR A 92 16.71 4.82 0.91
CA THR A 92 15.68 3.91 1.44
C THR A 92 15.52 2.68 0.56
N ARG A 93 15.55 1.50 1.16
CA ARG A 93 15.16 0.24 0.51
C ARG A 93 13.68 0.02 0.69
N VAL A 94 12.99 -0.34 -0.38
CA VAL A 94 11.56 -0.60 -0.38
C VAL A 94 11.28 -2.06 -0.69
N THR A 95 10.51 -2.72 0.16
CA THR A 95 9.86 -3.99 -0.13
C THR A 95 8.39 -3.73 -0.40
N ALA A 96 7.89 -4.11 -1.57
CA ALA A 96 6.51 -3.95 -1.98
C ALA A 96 5.84 -5.33 -2.03
N VAL A 97 4.76 -5.53 -1.31
CA VAL A 97 4.11 -6.83 -1.16
C VAL A 97 2.67 -6.78 -1.64
N ASP A 98 2.31 -7.72 -2.49
CA ASP A 98 0.94 -7.95 -2.93
C ASP A 98 0.71 -9.45 -3.19
N VAL A 99 -0.53 -9.92 -3.14
CA VAL A 99 -0.90 -11.30 -3.49
C VAL A 99 -1.13 -11.47 -5.00
N ASN A 100 -1.30 -10.36 -5.72
CA ASN A 100 -1.59 -10.33 -7.16
C ASN A 100 -0.29 -10.25 -7.97
N GLU A 101 0.06 -11.32 -8.66
CA GLU A 101 1.28 -11.39 -9.47
C GLU A 101 1.34 -10.36 -10.60
N ARG A 102 0.17 -9.96 -11.18
CA ARG A 102 0.12 -8.90 -12.20
C ARG A 102 0.46 -7.54 -11.60
N ALA A 103 0.04 -7.30 -10.38
CA ALA A 103 0.39 -6.09 -9.64
C ALA A 103 1.91 -6.03 -9.40
N LEU A 104 2.51 -7.12 -8.93
CA LEU A 104 3.96 -7.22 -8.71
C LEU A 104 4.76 -7.09 -10.01
N LEU A 105 4.27 -7.65 -11.12
CA LEU A 105 4.89 -7.47 -12.44
C LEU A 105 4.94 -5.98 -12.83
N LEU A 106 3.80 -5.28 -12.70
CA LEU A 106 3.73 -3.83 -12.98
C LEU A 106 4.62 -3.02 -12.02
N ALA A 107 4.65 -3.37 -10.75
CA ALA A 107 5.51 -2.70 -9.77
C ALA A 107 6.99 -2.80 -10.14
N ARG A 108 7.45 -3.98 -10.60
CA ARG A 108 8.83 -4.19 -11.10
C ARG A 108 9.10 -3.41 -12.39
N GLU A 109 8.18 -3.41 -13.35
CA GLU A 109 8.29 -2.63 -14.60
C GLU A 109 8.39 -1.13 -14.31
N ASN A 110 7.54 -0.63 -13.42
CA ASN A 110 7.55 0.77 -12.98
C ASN A 110 8.85 1.14 -12.23
N ALA A 111 9.36 0.26 -11.37
CA ALA A 111 10.63 0.48 -10.67
C ALA A 111 11.80 0.59 -11.64
N ALA A 112 11.84 -0.26 -12.66
CA ALA A 112 12.84 -0.21 -13.71
C ALA A 112 12.75 1.09 -14.53
N ALA A 113 11.52 1.48 -14.92
CA ALA A 113 11.28 2.71 -15.69
C ALA A 113 11.65 3.98 -14.90
N LEU A 114 11.49 3.99 -13.59
CA LEU A 114 11.88 5.10 -12.70
C LEU A 114 13.36 5.06 -12.29
N GLY A 115 14.12 4.01 -12.66
CA GLY A 115 15.53 3.88 -12.28
C GLY A 115 15.75 3.61 -10.79
N VAL A 116 14.79 2.94 -10.11
CA VAL A 116 14.86 2.62 -8.67
C VAL A 116 14.90 1.12 -8.38
N ALA A 117 15.06 0.28 -9.40
CA ALA A 117 15.02 -1.17 -9.29
C ALA A 117 16.13 -1.78 -8.40
N ASP A 118 17.21 -1.06 -8.16
CA ASP A 118 18.32 -1.46 -7.29
C ASP A 118 17.98 -1.45 -5.79
N ARG A 119 16.92 -0.73 -5.41
CA ARG A 119 16.45 -0.57 -4.03
C ARG A 119 14.96 -0.81 -3.83
N PHE A 120 14.26 -1.31 -4.87
CA PHE A 120 12.85 -1.64 -4.83
C PHE A 120 12.65 -3.12 -5.17
N THR A 121 12.11 -3.88 -4.23
CA THR A 121 11.81 -5.31 -4.40
C THR A 121 10.30 -5.53 -4.31
N ALA A 122 9.70 -6.11 -5.36
CA ALA A 122 8.30 -6.52 -5.36
C ALA A 122 8.21 -8.05 -5.20
N ALA A 123 7.48 -8.52 -4.19
CA ALA A 123 7.46 -9.92 -3.78
C ALA A 123 6.05 -10.37 -3.34
N LEU A 124 5.77 -11.65 -3.50
CA LEU A 124 4.65 -12.31 -2.82
C LEU A 124 4.89 -12.36 -1.30
N PRO A 125 3.82 -12.40 -0.48
CA PRO A 125 3.97 -12.46 0.98
C PRO A 125 4.90 -13.58 1.47
N GLY A 126 4.84 -14.77 0.85
CA GLY A 126 5.67 -15.93 1.21
C GLY A 126 7.12 -15.88 0.71
N GLU A 127 7.47 -14.90 -0.13
CA GLU A 127 8.84 -14.69 -0.62
C GLU A 127 9.65 -13.74 0.26
N VAL A 128 8.99 -13.04 1.19
CA VAL A 128 9.65 -12.09 2.09
C VAL A 128 10.19 -12.84 3.31
N ASP A 129 11.46 -12.63 3.63
CA ASP A 129 12.08 -13.19 4.83
C ASP A 129 11.22 -12.90 6.07
N GLU A 130 10.90 -13.94 6.84
CA GLU A 130 10.10 -13.84 8.06
C GLU A 130 10.76 -12.95 9.13
N ALA A 131 12.08 -12.89 9.14
CA ALA A 131 12.87 -12.05 10.05
C ALA A 131 13.01 -10.59 9.58
N ALA A 132 12.55 -10.26 8.37
CA ALA A 132 12.66 -8.89 7.86
C ALA A 132 11.88 -7.89 8.73
N THR A 133 12.54 -6.78 9.07
CA THR A 133 11.95 -5.67 9.82
C THR A 133 12.03 -4.36 9.01
N TYR A 134 11.13 -3.43 9.32
CA TYR A 134 10.98 -2.19 8.58
C TYR A 134 10.88 -1.00 9.52
N ASP A 135 11.53 0.10 9.17
CA ASP A 135 11.41 1.37 9.90
C ASP A 135 10.01 1.96 9.70
N GLU A 136 9.46 1.80 8.50
CA GLU A 136 8.10 2.22 8.22
C GLU A 136 7.33 1.19 7.40
N ILE A 137 6.03 1.06 7.67
CA ILE A 137 5.07 0.30 6.87
C ILE A 137 4.04 1.29 6.33
N TRP A 138 3.86 1.32 5.02
CA TRP A 138 2.86 2.15 4.36
C TRP A 138 1.82 1.28 3.70
N SER A 139 0.54 1.69 3.75
CA SER A 139 -0.53 0.91 3.14
C SER A 139 -1.77 1.72 2.81
N ASN A 140 -2.37 1.39 1.69
CA ASN A 140 -3.79 1.57 1.43
C ASN A 140 -4.42 0.17 1.45
N PRO A 141 -4.73 -0.36 2.63
CA PRO A 141 -5.02 -1.78 2.79
C PRO A 141 -6.32 -2.19 2.07
N PRO A 142 -6.41 -3.46 1.61
CA PRO A 142 -7.59 -3.98 0.93
C PRO A 142 -8.76 -4.22 1.90
N ILE A 143 -9.40 -3.16 2.39
CA ILE A 143 -10.46 -3.21 3.41
C ILE A 143 -11.63 -4.12 3.00
N ARG A 144 -11.88 -4.26 1.69
CA ARG A 144 -13.01 -5.04 1.14
C ARG A 144 -12.84 -6.56 1.24
N ILE A 145 -11.66 -7.07 1.60
CA ILE A 145 -11.45 -8.49 1.90
C ILE A 145 -12.21 -8.94 3.17
N GLY A 146 -12.80 -7.99 3.86
CA GLY A 146 -13.51 -8.21 5.12
C GLY A 146 -12.64 -8.02 6.36
N LYS A 147 -13.31 -7.73 7.46
CA LYS A 147 -12.66 -7.37 8.72
C LYS A 147 -11.71 -8.46 9.26
N PRO A 148 -12.08 -9.77 9.25
CA PRO A 148 -11.18 -10.82 9.76
C PRO A 148 -9.87 -10.91 8.97
N ALA A 149 -9.95 -10.94 7.63
CA ALA A 149 -8.78 -11.04 6.76
C ALA A 149 -7.88 -9.80 6.85
N LEU A 150 -8.47 -8.60 6.99
CA LEU A 150 -7.72 -7.36 7.24
C LEU A 150 -6.97 -7.43 8.59
N HIS A 151 -7.63 -7.91 9.62
CA HIS A 151 -7.02 -8.07 10.95
C HIS A 151 -5.85 -9.05 10.91
N GLU A 152 -6.00 -10.19 10.25
CA GLU A 152 -4.94 -11.18 10.05
C GLU A 152 -3.76 -10.58 9.29
N LEU A 153 -4.01 -9.88 8.18
CA LEU A 153 -2.99 -9.17 7.42
C LEU A 153 -2.18 -8.22 8.33
N LEU A 154 -2.87 -7.39 9.10
CA LEU A 154 -2.19 -6.40 9.95
C LEU A 154 -1.42 -7.06 11.11
N LEU A 155 -1.94 -8.13 11.72
CA LEU A 155 -1.24 -8.89 12.76
C LEU A 155 -0.03 -9.66 12.22
N THR A 156 -0.01 -10.00 10.93
CA THR A 156 1.15 -10.63 10.29
C THR A 156 2.27 -9.61 10.04
N TRP A 157 1.93 -8.38 9.65
CA TRP A 157 2.93 -7.43 9.17
C TRP A 157 3.33 -6.35 10.18
N LEU A 158 2.42 -5.86 11.03
CA LEU A 158 2.76 -4.83 12.02
C LEU A 158 3.84 -5.25 13.05
N PRO A 159 3.92 -6.53 13.49
CA PRO A 159 5.01 -6.97 14.35
C PRO A 159 6.39 -6.86 13.71
N ARG A 160 6.48 -6.72 12.39
CA ARG A 160 7.73 -6.51 11.64
C ARG A 160 8.20 -5.04 11.62
N LEU A 161 7.51 -4.14 12.33
CA LEU A 161 8.06 -2.82 12.60
C LEU A 161 9.32 -2.92 13.47
N ALA A 162 10.36 -2.23 13.05
CA ALA A 162 11.56 -2.06 13.87
C ALA A 162 11.22 -1.29 15.17
N PRO A 163 12.03 -1.39 16.23
CA PRO A 163 11.85 -0.59 17.42
C PRO A 163 11.80 0.91 17.09
N GLY A 164 10.75 1.60 17.51
CA GLY A 164 10.52 3.01 17.18
C GLY A 164 9.90 3.27 15.80
N GLY A 165 9.75 2.23 14.99
CA GLY A 165 9.13 2.30 13.67
C GLY A 165 7.63 2.65 13.71
N ARG A 166 7.08 3.03 12.56
CA ARG A 166 5.66 3.39 12.43
C ARG A 166 5.01 2.74 11.20
N ALA A 167 3.73 2.45 11.32
CA ALA A 167 2.88 2.13 10.16
C ALA A 167 1.96 3.30 9.85
N VAL A 168 1.88 3.70 8.58
CA VAL A 168 0.99 4.76 8.09
C VAL A 168 0.00 4.15 7.10
N MET A 169 -1.29 4.30 7.40
CA MET A 169 -2.36 3.66 6.63
C MET A 169 -3.49 4.62 6.31
N VAL A 170 -4.05 4.51 5.11
CA VAL A 170 -5.27 5.24 4.75
C VAL A 170 -6.47 4.30 4.73
N VAL A 171 -7.53 4.67 5.43
CA VAL A 171 -8.74 3.81 5.60
C VAL A 171 -9.99 4.65 5.42
N GLY A 172 -10.95 4.15 4.63
CA GLY A 172 -12.25 4.80 4.49
C GLY A 172 -13.02 4.81 5.82
N LYS A 173 -13.59 5.97 6.19
CA LYS A 173 -14.39 6.12 7.40
C LYS A 173 -15.54 5.11 7.43
N ASN A 174 -16.28 5.00 6.33
CA ASN A 174 -17.42 4.09 6.20
C ASN A 174 -17.01 2.61 6.12
N LEU A 175 -15.72 2.35 5.95
CA LEU A 175 -15.13 1.00 5.91
C LEU A 175 -14.51 0.60 7.26
N GLY A 176 -14.84 1.33 8.34
CA GLY A 176 -14.47 0.95 9.70
C GLY A 176 -13.18 1.55 10.25
N ALA A 177 -12.70 2.67 9.70
CA ALA A 177 -11.45 3.31 10.15
C ALA A 177 -11.39 3.56 11.67
N ASP A 178 -12.47 4.07 12.26
CA ASP A 178 -12.50 4.40 13.70
C ASP A 178 -12.52 3.12 14.58
N SER A 179 -13.13 2.02 14.09
CA SER A 179 -13.09 0.72 14.77
C SER A 179 -11.73 0.04 14.63
N LEU A 180 -11.09 0.17 13.47
CA LEU A 180 -9.76 -0.35 13.23
C LEU A 180 -8.72 0.34 14.12
N GLN A 181 -8.81 1.67 14.25
CA GLN A 181 -7.94 2.45 15.14
C GLN A 181 -7.99 1.93 16.59
N ARG A 182 -9.20 1.70 17.11
CA ARG A 182 -9.38 1.19 18.48
C ARG A 182 -8.83 -0.22 18.62
N TRP A 183 -9.18 -1.10 17.68
CA TRP A 183 -8.75 -2.48 17.69
C TRP A 183 -7.22 -2.62 17.63
N LEU A 184 -6.53 -1.83 16.81
CA LEU A 184 -5.06 -1.83 16.76
C LEU A 184 -4.44 -1.46 18.12
N GLY A 185 -5.02 -0.48 18.81
CA GLY A 185 -4.61 -0.14 20.17
C GLY A 185 -4.76 -1.31 21.15
N GLU A 186 -5.85 -2.07 21.04
CA GLU A 186 -6.12 -3.29 21.84
C GLU A 186 -5.14 -4.43 21.51
N GLN A 187 -4.56 -4.45 20.29
CA GLN A 187 -3.56 -5.42 19.87
C GLN A 187 -2.11 -5.02 20.20
N GLY A 188 -1.89 -3.94 20.95
CA GLY A 188 -0.54 -3.49 21.30
C GLY A 188 0.12 -2.59 20.26
N PHE A 189 -0.67 -2.03 19.33
CA PHE A 189 -0.23 -1.03 18.35
C PHE A 189 -0.94 0.31 18.62
N PRO A 190 -0.44 1.14 19.55
CA PRO A 190 -0.99 2.47 19.80
C PRO A 190 -1.19 3.22 18.47
N THR A 191 -2.42 3.59 18.19
CA THR A 191 -2.80 4.15 16.89
C THR A 191 -3.44 5.52 17.07
N ARG A 192 -2.88 6.52 16.39
CA ARG A 192 -3.44 7.87 16.32
C ARG A 192 -3.90 8.20 14.91
N ARG A 193 -4.86 9.09 14.82
CA ARG A 193 -5.30 9.67 13.55
C ARG A 193 -4.46 10.90 13.23
N LEU A 194 -3.77 10.84 12.09
CA LEU A 194 -2.99 11.97 11.56
C LEU A 194 -3.91 12.97 10.87
N ALA A 195 -4.86 12.49 10.06
CA ALA A 195 -5.73 13.34 9.27
C ALA A 195 -7.11 12.71 9.02
N SER A 196 -8.04 13.58 8.60
CA SER A 196 -9.38 13.22 8.14
C SER A 196 -9.73 14.04 6.92
N ALA A 197 -9.92 13.41 5.77
CA ALA A 197 -10.20 14.09 4.53
C ALA A 197 -11.08 13.25 3.60
N LYS A 198 -12.06 13.89 2.94
CA LYS A 198 -12.91 13.28 1.91
C LYS A 198 -13.47 11.88 2.26
N GLY A 199 -13.84 11.67 3.52
CA GLY A 199 -14.36 10.37 3.98
C GLY A 199 -13.29 9.33 4.33
N PHE A 200 -12.02 9.68 4.34
CA PHE A 200 -10.91 8.83 4.75
C PHE A 200 -10.29 9.29 6.06
N ARG A 201 -9.58 8.37 6.71
CA ARG A 201 -8.69 8.60 7.86
C ARG A 201 -7.28 8.17 7.48
N VAL A 202 -6.30 9.00 7.80
CA VAL A 202 -4.90 8.59 7.81
C VAL A 202 -4.55 8.23 9.25
N LEU A 203 -4.13 7.00 9.46
CA LEU A 203 -3.81 6.42 10.76
C LEU A 203 -2.31 6.17 10.86
N GLU A 204 -1.72 6.48 12.00
CA GLU A 204 -0.36 6.09 12.34
C GLU A 204 -0.42 5.12 13.52
N SER A 205 0.16 3.93 13.35
CA SER A 205 0.34 2.93 14.41
C SER A 205 1.82 2.80 14.74
N ARG A 206 2.13 2.56 16.00
CA ARG A 206 3.51 2.30 16.44
C ARG A 206 3.57 0.96 17.17
N ARG A 207 4.73 0.33 17.13
CA ARG A 207 4.98 -0.81 17.98
C ARG A 207 5.21 -0.31 19.42
N ALA A 208 4.45 -0.86 20.38
CA ALA A 208 4.66 -0.59 21.81
C ALA A 208 5.99 -1.15 22.31
#